data_7612f68e2e11a6c29868e6e2f7716169
#
_entry.id   7612f68e2e11a6c29868e6e2f7716169
#
_cell.length_a   1.000
_cell.length_b   1.000
_cell.length_c   1.000
_cell.angle_alpha   90.00
_cell.angle_beta   90.00
_cell.angle_gamma   90.00
#
_symmetry.space_group_name_H-M   'P 1'
#
loop_
_entity.id
_entity.type
_entity.pdbx_description
1 polymer ?
#
loop_
_entity_poly.entity_id
_entity_poly.type
_entity_poly.pdbx_seq_one_letter_code
_entity_poly.pdbx_strand_id
1 'polypeptide(L)'
;MDEGFAEGKPVRAAASLDDKDWESMNFPGEVGPQLAGFDGVMWVRKEIEIPASWAGKDVQLSLGAIDDNDITYWNGIEIGRTDGPTLQRKYIIPEKMVKAGKAILAIRVLDTGGNCGIWGDLYLRSTNDEQISLSGDWKYQVAADTHKVGALPIDRSVDPNLPTSLYNAMIHPLISYGIRRAIWYQ
;
A
#
# COMPACT_ATOMS: atom_id res chain seq x y z
N MET A 1 -16.49 -4.42 1.77
CA MET A 1 -15.66 -4.51 3.01
C MET A 1 -14.36 -5.18 2.60
N ASP A 2 -13.20 -4.74 3.10
CA ASP A 2 -11.91 -5.39 2.79
C ASP A 2 -11.81 -6.73 3.55
N GLU A 3 -11.88 -7.82 2.81
CA GLU A 3 -11.80 -9.19 3.35
C GLU A 3 -10.40 -9.57 3.87
N GLY A 4 -9.41 -8.69 3.69
CA GLY A 4 -8.06 -8.90 4.20
C GLY A 4 -7.90 -8.69 5.69
N PHE A 5 -8.97 -8.20 6.36
CA PHE A 5 -8.99 -7.97 7.80
C PHE A 5 -10.10 -8.79 8.49
N ALA A 6 -9.78 -9.36 9.64
CA ALA A 6 -10.74 -9.94 10.56
C ALA A 6 -10.49 -9.34 11.96
N GLU A 7 -11.55 -8.79 12.57
CA GLU A 7 -11.47 -8.13 13.89
C GLU A 7 -10.34 -7.08 13.97
N GLY A 8 -10.11 -6.33 12.88
CA GLY A 8 -9.04 -5.33 12.78
C GLY A 8 -7.63 -5.89 12.57
N LYS A 9 -7.46 -7.22 12.46
CA LYS A 9 -6.16 -7.85 12.21
C LYS A 9 -6.00 -8.16 10.72
N PRO A 10 -4.80 -7.91 10.13
CA PRO A 10 -4.52 -8.16 8.73
C PRO A 10 -4.31 -9.67 8.48
N VAL A 11 -5.40 -10.43 8.39
CA VAL A 11 -5.35 -11.90 8.27
C VAL A 11 -4.64 -12.36 6.99
N ARG A 12 -4.75 -11.58 5.89
CA ARG A 12 -4.05 -11.88 4.64
C ARG A 12 -2.55 -11.62 4.69
N ALA A 13 -2.05 -10.89 5.68
CA ALA A 13 -0.62 -10.71 5.91
C ALA A 13 0.00 -11.82 6.78
N ALA A 14 -0.80 -12.65 7.43
CA ALA A 14 -0.30 -13.67 8.35
C ALA A 14 0.63 -14.68 7.67
N ALA A 15 1.77 -14.98 8.29
CA ALA A 15 2.72 -15.94 7.76
C ALA A 15 2.14 -17.36 7.67
N SER A 16 1.18 -17.69 8.53
CA SER A 16 0.51 -18.99 8.58
C SER A 16 -0.66 -19.14 7.59
N LEU A 17 -0.99 -18.09 6.83
CA LEU A 17 -2.07 -18.16 5.86
C LEU A 17 -1.69 -19.13 4.73
N ASP A 18 -2.56 -20.07 4.42
CA ASP A 18 -2.46 -20.91 3.21
C ASP A 18 -2.96 -20.08 2.01
N ASP A 19 -2.05 -19.77 1.09
CA ASP A 19 -2.31 -19.01 -0.12
C ASP A 19 -2.20 -19.83 -1.40
N LYS A 20 -2.36 -21.19 -1.28
CA LYS A 20 -2.27 -22.11 -2.43
C LYS A 20 -3.29 -21.80 -3.53
N ASP A 21 -4.50 -21.40 -3.11
CA ASP A 21 -5.60 -21.09 -4.02
C ASP A 21 -5.56 -19.66 -4.56
N TRP A 22 -4.56 -18.86 -4.15
CA TRP A 22 -4.37 -17.53 -4.70
C TRP A 22 -3.83 -17.62 -6.12
N GLU A 23 -4.29 -16.71 -6.97
CA GLU A 23 -3.76 -16.54 -8.31
C GLU A 23 -2.33 -15.98 -8.28
N SER A 24 -1.66 -15.98 -9.43
CA SER A 24 -0.29 -15.46 -9.55
C SER A 24 -0.22 -14.36 -10.61
N MET A 25 0.63 -13.37 -10.36
CA MET A 25 1.00 -12.34 -11.33
C MET A 25 2.47 -11.96 -11.18
N ASN A 26 3.03 -11.36 -12.22
CA ASN A 26 4.43 -10.94 -12.21
C ASN A 26 4.58 -9.46 -11.87
N PHE A 27 5.50 -9.15 -10.97
CA PHE A 27 5.97 -7.79 -10.71
C PHE A 27 7.49 -7.70 -10.88
N PRO A 28 8.03 -6.52 -11.27
CA PRO A 28 7.34 -5.25 -11.52
C PRO A 28 6.51 -5.24 -12.81
N GLY A 29 5.46 -4.45 -12.81
CA GLY A 29 4.57 -4.25 -13.95
C GLY A 29 3.15 -3.88 -13.52
N GLU A 30 2.29 -3.67 -14.51
CA GLU A 30 0.85 -3.53 -14.30
C GLU A 30 0.23 -4.87 -13.91
N VAL A 31 -0.92 -4.82 -13.22
CA VAL A 31 -1.75 -6.00 -13.03
C VAL A 31 -2.14 -6.60 -14.39
N GLY A 32 -2.23 -7.92 -14.44
CA GLY A 32 -2.51 -8.60 -15.69
C GLY A 32 -3.92 -8.29 -16.26
N PRO A 33 -4.18 -8.68 -17.51
CA PRO A 33 -5.44 -8.38 -18.20
C PRO A 33 -6.69 -8.90 -17.46
N GLN A 34 -6.54 -9.88 -16.57
CA GLN A 34 -7.61 -10.39 -15.69
C GLN A 34 -8.11 -9.34 -14.67
N LEU A 35 -7.33 -8.29 -14.41
CA LEU A 35 -7.68 -7.17 -13.55
C LEU A 35 -7.65 -5.83 -14.31
N ALA A 36 -7.84 -5.85 -15.64
CA ALA A 36 -7.90 -4.62 -16.43
C ALA A 36 -9.01 -3.69 -15.92
N GLY A 37 -8.64 -2.45 -15.59
CA GLY A 37 -9.56 -1.45 -15.03
C GLY A 37 -10.02 -1.78 -13.61
N PHE A 38 -9.23 -2.54 -12.87
CA PHE A 38 -9.50 -2.83 -11.46
C PHE A 38 -9.32 -1.57 -10.62
N ASP A 39 -10.36 -1.24 -9.86
CA ASP A 39 -10.31 -0.26 -8.76
C ASP A 39 -10.74 -0.97 -7.47
N GLY A 40 -9.96 -0.84 -6.41
CA GLY A 40 -10.30 -1.54 -5.18
C GLY A 40 -9.13 -1.89 -4.29
N VAL A 41 -9.27 -2.97 -3.55
CA VAL A 41 -8.24 -3.50 -2.65
C VAL A 41 -7.76 -4.85 -3.13
N MET A 42 -6.47 -4.97 -3.34
CA MET A 42 -5.79 -6.20 -3.66
C MET A 42 -4.71 -6.50 -2.61
N TRP A 43 -4.54 -7.77 -2.31
CA TRP A 43 -3.42 -8.25 -1.51
C TRP A 43 -2.48 -9.04 -2.40
N VAL A 44 -1.20 -8.74 -2.29
CA VAL A 44 -0.14 -9.51 -2.96
C VAL A 44 0.83 -10.06 -1.93
N ARG A 45 1.36 -11.26 -2.20
CA ARG A 45 2.21 -12.00 -1.26
C ARG A 45 3.38 -12.65 -1.98
N LYS A 46 4.51 -12.69 -1.30
CA LYS A 46 5.69 -13.41 -1.76
C LYS A 46 6.36 -14.13 -0.59
N GLU A 47 6.63 -15.42 -0.75
CA GLU A 47 7.51 -16.18 0.13
C GLU A 47 8.96 -15.91 -0.26
N ILE A 48 9.81 -15.67 0.71
CA ILE A 48 11.21 -15.29 0.51
C ILE A 48 12.06 -16.16 1.45
N GLU A 49 13.14 -16.75 0.92
CA GLU A 49 14.13 -17.46 1.72
C GLU A 49 15.20 -16.49 2.19
N ILE A 50 15.31 -16.29 3.49
CA ILE A 50 16.27 -15.38 4.11
C ILE A 50 17.54 -16.14 4.52
N PRO A 51 18.72 -15.76 3.99
CA PRO A 51 19.98 -16.40 4.34
C PRO A 51 20.31 -16.30 5.84
N ALA A 52 20.97 -17.31 6.36
CA ALA A 52 21.40 -17.30 7.77
C ALA A 52 22.32 -16.11 8.10
N SER A 53 23.10 -15.63 7.12
CA SER A 53 23.99 -14.46 7.25
C SER A 53 23.26 -13.15 7.50
N TRP A 54 21.95 -13.07 7.19
CA TRP A 54 21.12 -11.88 7.34
C TRP A 54 20.38 -11.85 8.68
N ALA A 55 20.24 -13.00 9.35
CA ALA A 55 19.49 -13.10 10.61
C ALA A 55 20.03 -12.13 11.67
N GLY A 56 19.14 -11.42 12.35
CA GLY A 56 19.48 -10.44 13.37
C GLY A 56 20.14 -9.16 12.86
N LYS A 57 19.96 -8.82 11.58
CA LYS A 57 20.43 -7.58 10.97
C LYS A 57 19.28 -6.85 10.31
N ASP A 58 19.34 -5.52 10.29
CA ASP A 58 18.38 -4.71 9.52
C ASP A 58 18.48 -5.04 8.03
N VAL A 59 17.33 -5.09 7.38
CA VAL A 59 17.23 -5.33 5.93
C VAL A 59 16.43 -4.21 5.30
N GLN A 60 16.98 -3.60 4.25
CA GLN A 60 16.28 -2.63 3.43
C GLN A 60 15.36 -3.36 2.44
N LEU A 61 14.09 -2.97 2.40
CA LEU A 61 13.13 -3.37 1.39
C LEU A 61 12.90 -2.22 0.41
N SER A 62 13.02 -2.49 -0.89
CA SER A 62 12.59 -1.61 -1.97
C SER A 62 11.46 -2.29 -2.74
N LEU A 63 10.36 -1.56 -2.96
CA LEU A 63 9.20 -2.01 -3.72
C LEU A 63 8.88 -1.08 -4.90
N GLY A 64 9.79 -0.14 -5.19
CA GLY A 64 9.55 0.84 -6.24
C GLY A 64 8.33 1.72 -5.98
N ALA A 65 7.57 2.03 -7.00
CA ALA A 65 6.30 2.77 -6.90
C ALA A 65 5.13 1.80 -6.94
N ILE A 66 4.12 2.02 -6.12
CA ILE A 66 2.87 1.23 -6.07
C ILE A 66 1.70 2.18 -6.30
N ASP A 67 0.80 1.85 -7.18
CA ASP A 67 -0.38 2.65 -7.51
C ASP A 67 -1.61 2.11 -6.77
N ASP A 68 -2.33 2.90 -5.94
CA ASP A 68 -2.02 4.25 -5.43
C ASP A 68 -1.32 4.21 -4.07
N ASN A 69 -1.86 3.43 -3.15
CA ASN A 69 -1.47 3.38 -1.74
C ASN A 69 -1.15 1.97 -1.31
N ASP A 70 -0.20 1.83 -0.40
CA ASP A 70 0.10 0.53 0.16
C ASP A 70 0.16 0.51 1.68
N ILE A 71 -0.05 -0.69 2.23
CA ILE A 71 0.40 -1.08 3.56
C ILE A 71 1.20 -2.36 3.40
N THR A 72 2.45 -2.32 3.82
CA THR A 72 3.41 -3.42 3.66
C THR A 72 3.66 -4.12 4.99
N TYR A 73 3.61 -5.45 4.96
CA TYR A 73 3.74 -6.32 6.12
C TYR A 73 4.87 -7.32 5.95
N TRP A 74 5.60 -7.57 7.02
CA TRP A 74 6.59 -8.64 7.14
C TRP A 74 6.13 -9.66 8.18
N ASN A 75 5.87 -10.90 7.76
CA ASN A 75 5.33 -11.96 8.61
C ASN A 75 4.11 -11.52 9.44
N GLY A 76 3.20 -10.77 8.84
CA GLY A 76 1.97 -10.29 9.48
C GLY A 76 2.10 -9.00 10.28
N ILE A 77 3.31 -8.46 10.42
CA ILE A 77 3.56 -7.20 11.15
C ILE A 77 3.78 -6.08 10.15
N GLU A 78 3.07 -4.99 10.29
CA GLU A 78 3.25 -3.80 9.45
C GLU A 78 4.67 -3.22 9.60
N ILE A 79 5.32 -2.96 8.47
CA ILE A 79 6.65 -2.35 8.42
C ILE A 79 6.66 -0.99 7.72
N GLY A 80 5.57 -0.62 7.04
CA GLY A 80 5.44 0.68 6.40
C GLY A 80 4.15 0.82 5.61
N ARG A 81 3.83 2.07 5.29
CA ARG A 81 2.74 2.46 4.40
C ARG A 81 3.12 3.72 3.64
N THR A 82 2.61 3.88 2.45
CA THR A 82 2.82 5.06 1.63
C THR A 82 1.57 5.36 0.83
N ASP A 83 1.19 6.62 0.79
CA ASP A 83 0.08 7.13 0.00
C ASP A 83 0.62 7.90 -1.21
N GLY A 84 0.15 7.55 -2.40
CA GLY A 84 0.49 8.22 -3.65
C GLY A 84 1.21 7.32 -4.66
N PRO A 85 0.82 7.40 -5.96
CA PRO A 85 1.19 6.42 -6.99
C PRO A 85 2.66 6.48 -7.43
N THR A 86 3.33 7.61 -7.26
CA THR A 86 4.69 7.83 -7.79
C THR A 86 5.79 7.74 -6.73
N LEU A 87 5.41 7.67 -5.45
CA LEU A 87 6.39 7.66 -4.37
C LEU A 87 7.10 6.31 -4.28
N GLN A 88 8.40 6.34 -4.06
CA GLN A 88 9.19 5.12 -3.90
C GLN A 88 9.01 4.52 -2.50
N ARG A 89 8.63 3.25 -2.46
CA ARG A 89 8.49 2.48 -1.22
C ARG A 89 9.86 1.95 -0.81
N LYS A 90 10.39 2.51 0.27
CA LYS A 90 11.63 2.07 0.90
C LYS A 90 11.40 1.92 2.39
N TYR A 91 11.39 0.69 2.85
CA TYR A 91 11.13 0.34 4.25
C TYR A 91 12.34 -0.34 4.85
N ILE A 92 12.44 -0.31 6.17
CA ILE A 92 13.44 -1.07 6.92
C ILE A 92 12.70 -2.19 7.66
N ILE A 93 13.16 -3.41 7.48
CA ILE A 93 12.78 -4.56 8.29
C ILE A 93 13.77 -4.61 9.45
N PRO A 94 13.33 -4.32 10.70
CA PRO A 94 14.23 -4.28 11.85
C PRO A 94 14.86 -5.63 12.14
N GLU A 95 16.10 -5.65 12.64
CA GLU A 95 16.89 -6.84 12.97
C GLU A 95 16.12 -7.92 13.74
N LYS A 96 15.29 -7.49 14.73
CA LYS A 96 14.46 -8.38 15.54
C LYS A 96 13.41 -9.17 14.74
N MET A 97 13.08 -8.72 13.55
CA MET A 97 12.09 -9.35 12.66
C MET A 97 12.75 -10.20 11.57
N VAL A 98 14.07 -10.09 11.38
CA VAL A 98 14.81 -10.82 10.35
C VAL A 98 15.32 -12.14 10.92
N LYS A 99 14.74 -13.24 10.48
CA LYS A 99 15.12 -14.61 10.86
C LYS A 99 15.51 -15.38 9.61
N ALA A 100 16.48 -16.30 9.74
CA ALA A 100 16.84 -17.21 8.65
C ALA A 100 15.67 -18.13 8.27
N GLY A 101 15.61 -18.51 7.01
CA GLY A 101 14.57 -19.36 6.44
C GLY A 101 13.40 -18.57 5.86
N LYS A 102 12.24 -19.19 5.82
CA LYS A 102 11.06 -18.64 5.14
C LYS A 102 10.49 -17.40 5.84
N ALA A 103 10.25 -16.37 5.06
CA ALA A 103 9.55 -15.16 5.47
C ALA A 103 8.47 -14.81 4.44
N ILE A 104 7.41 -14.17 4.89
CA ILE A 104 6.31 -13.71 4.04
C ILE A 104 6.31 -12.19 3.98
N LEU A 105 6.45 -11.67 2.78
CA LEU A 105 6.18 -10.28 2.45
C LEU A 105 4.75 -10.20 1.91
N ALA A 106 3.90 -9.41 2.55
CA ALA A 106 2.54 -9.16 2.09
C ALA A 106 2.33 -7.66 1.92
N ILE A 107 1.65 -7.28 0.84
CA ILE A 107 1.34 -5.88 0.53
C ILE A 107 -0.16 -5.80 0.28
N ARG A 108 -0.81 -4.90 1.00
CA ARG A 108 -2.17 -4.46 0.71
C ARG A 108 -2.07 -3.26 -0.21
N VAL A 109 -2.53 -3.40 -1.42
CA VAL A 109 -2.61 -2.32 -2.41
C VAL A 109 -4.04 -1.77 -2.43
N LEU A 110 -4.19 -0.46 -2.35
CA LEU A 110 -5.44 0.24 -2.60
C LEU A 110 -5.27 1.03 -3.89
N ASP A 111 -6.01 0.66 -4.90
CA ASP A 111 -6.13 1.38 -6.16
C ASP A 111 -7.47 2.12 -6.20
N THR A 112 -7.44 3.40 -6.54
CA THR A 112 -8.60 4.29 -6.54
C THR A 112 -9.01 4.72 -7.96
N GLY A 113 -8.27 4.28 -8.96
CA GLY A 113 -8.54 4.51 -10.38
C GLY A 113 -7.31 4.64 -11.23
N GLY A 114 -7.43 4.33 -12.51
CA GLY A 114 -6.35 4.39 -13.47
C GLY A 114 -5.68 3.05 -13.71
N ASN A 115 -4.36 3.02 -13.63
CA ASN A 115 -3.57 1.79 -13.81
C ASN A 115 -3.15 1.26 -12.45
N CYS A 116 -3.44 0.01 -12.16
CA CYS A 116 -2.95 -0.66 -10.96
C CYS A 116 -1.63 -1.38 -11.24
N GLY A 117 -0.66 -1.30 -10.33
CA GLY A 117 0.60 -2.01 -10.51
C GLY A 117 1.68 -1.69 -9.49
N ILE A 118 2.83 -2.35 -9.67
CA ILE A 118 4.06 -2.13 -8.90
C ILE A 118 5.21 -1.97 -9.89
N TRP A 119 5.90 -0.83 -9.88
CA TRP A 119 6.94 -0.49 -10.85
C TRP A 119 8.26 -0.15 -10.18
N GLY A 120 9.36 -0.47 -10.86
CA GLY A 120 10.71 -0.17 -10.43
C GLY A 120 11.46 -1.39 -9.87
N ASP A 121 12.50 -1.13 -9.10
CA ASP A 121 13.35 -2.20 -8.58
C ASP A 121 12.80 -2.78 -7.27
N LEU A 122 12.48 -4.06 -7.31
CA LEU A 122 11.97 -4.82 -6.17
C LEU A 122 13.08 -5.70 -5.62
N TYR A 123 13.55 -5.40 -4.42
CA TYR A 123 14.63 -6.17 -3.78
C TYR A 123 14.63 -6.03 -2.25
N LEU A 124 15.25 -7.01 -1.60
CA LEU A 124 15.79 -6.89 -0.25
C LEU A 124 17.29 -6.62 -0.35
N ARG A 125 17.81 -5.77 0.52
CA ARG A 125 19.26 -5.51 0.64
C ARG A 125 19.71 -5.63 2.08
N SER A 126 20.73 -6.45 2.30
CA SER A 126 21.37 -6.61 3.61
C SER A 126 22.31 -5.43 3.93
N THR A 127 22.77 -5.36 5.17
CA THR A 127 23.80 -4.40 5.60
C THR A 127 25.17 -4.60 4.93
N ASN A 128 25.39 -5.74 4.27
CA ASN A 128 26.62 -6.04 3.53
C ASN A 128 26.43 -5.84 2.00
N ASP A 129 25.40 -5.10 1.57
CA ASP A 129 25.05 -4.86 0.17
C ASP A 129 24.67 -6.10 -0.66
N GLU A 130 24.52 -7.27 -0.02
CA GLU A 130 23.93 -8.44 -0.69
C GLU A 130 22.45 -8.17 -0.99
N GLN A 131 21.98 -8.62 -2.15
CA GLN A 131 20.59 -8.40 -2.59
C GLN A 131 19.87 -9.70 -2.90
N ILE A 132 18.58 -9.72 -2.59
CA ILE A 132 17.62 -10.73 -3.04
C ILE A 132 16.60 -10.01 -3.92
N SER A 133 16.50 -10.41 -5.20
CA SER A 133 15.47 -9.89 -6.09
C SER A 133 14.09 -10.37 -5.65
N LEU A 134 13.13 -9.46 -5.68
CA LEU A 134 11.72 -9.75 -5.44
C LEU A 134 10.91 -9.76 -6.73
N SER A 135 11.55 -9.54 -7.88
CA SER A 135 10.90 -9.62 -9.19
C SER A 135 10.39 -11.03 -9.49
N GLY A 136 9.44 -11.13 -10.40
CA GLY A 136 8.84 -12.39 -10.82
C GLY A 136 7.48 -12.65 -10.18
N ASP A 137 7.14 -13.93 -9.94
CA ASP A 137 5.81 -14.34 -9.50
C ASP A 137 5.49 -13.91 -8.06
N TRP A 138 4.31 -13.35 -7.89
CA TRP A 138 3.67 -13.04 -6.63
C TRP A 138 2.28 -13.67 -6.59
N LYS A 139 1.87 -14.15 -5.45
CA LYS A 139 0.48 -14.54 -5.21
C LYS A 139 -0.38 -13.29 -5.00
N TYR A 140 -1.61 -13.30 -5.54
CA TYR A 140 -2.54 -12.20 -5.31
C TYR A 140 -3.97 -12.67 -5.06
N GLN A 141 -4.73 -11.82 -4.38
CA GLN A 141 -6.16 -11.99 -4.20
C GLN A 141 -6.85 -10.63 -4.04
N VAL A 142 -7.93 -10.43 -4.79
CA VAL A 142 -8.81 -9.26 -4.63
C VAL A 142 -9.56 -9.36 -3.30
N ALA A 143 -9.56 -8.27 -2.55
CA ALA A 143 -10.27 -8.18 -1.26
C ALA A 143 -11.51 -7.30 -1.33
N ALA A 144 -11.52 -6.31 -2.21
CA ALA A 144 -12.67 -5.49 -2.52
C ALA A 144 -12.53 -4.97 -3.94
N ASP A 145 -13.62 -4.99 -4.69
CA ASP A 145 -13.69 -4.49 -6.05
C ASP A 145 -14.81 -3.44 -6.07
N THR A 146 -14.47 -2.20 -6.40
CA THR A 146 -15.43 -1.07 -6.36
C THR A 146 -16.59 -1.26 -7.32
N HIS A 147 -16.39 -1.97 -8.43
CA HIS A 147 -17.45 -2.31 -9.36
C HIS A 147 -18.51 -3.24 -8.75
N LYS A 148 -18.13 -4.02 -7.71
CA LYS A 148 -19.03 -4.96 -7.03
C LYS A 148 -19.58 -4.42 -5.71
N VAL A 149 -18.76 -3.68 -4.96
CA VAL A 149 -19.13 -3.22 -3.59
C VAL A 149 -19.54 -1.75 -3.54
N GLY A 150 -19.46 -1.03 -4.66
CA GLY A 150 -19.66 0.42 -4.73
C GLY A 150 -18.37 1.20 -4.44
N ALA A 151 -18.38 2.50 -4.76
CA ALA A 151 -17.22 3.35 -4.61
C ALA A 151 -16.68 3.34 -3.18
N LEU A 152 -15.35 3.29 -3.05
CA LEU A 152 -14.69 3.42 -1.76
C LEU A 152 -15.02 4.76 -1.11
N PRO A 153 -15.14 4.84 0.23
CA PRO A 153 -15.29 6.11 0.90
C PRO A 153 -14.08 7.01 0.58
N ILE A 154 -14.32 8.12 -0.09
CA ILE A 154 -13.29 9.11 -0.36
C ILE A 154 -13.18 10.00 0.87
N ASP A 155 -11.98 10.10 1.43
CA ASP A 155 -11.71 11.15 2.42
C ASP A 155 -11.71 12.51 1.73
N ARG A 156 -12.82 13.21 1.88
CA ARG A 156 -12.99 14.56 1.36
C ARG A 156 -12.63 15.64 2.35
N SER A 157 -12.06 15.32 3.49
CA SER A 157 -11.77 16.29 4.55
C SER A 157 -10.87 17.44 4.08
N VAL A 158 -10.07 17.20 3.05
CA VAL A 158 -9.16 18.18 2.42
C VAL A 158 -9.67 18.71 1.07
N ASP A 159 -10.85 18.26 0.61
CA ASP A 159 -11.42 18.73 -0.66
C ASP A 159 -11.93 20.18 -0.52
N PRO A 160 -11.34 21.15 -1.23
CA PRO A 160 -11.76 22.55 -1.14
C PRO A 160 -13.17 22.78 -1.70
N ASN A 161 -13.71 21.85 -2.49
CA ASN A 161 -15.04 21.96 -3.08
C ASN A 161 -16.15 21.36 -2.20
N LEU A 162 -15.80 20.77 -1.05
CA LEU A 162 -16.84 20.34 -0.10
C LEU A 162 -17.66 21.54 0.37
N PRO A 163 -18.98 21.40 0.47
CA PRO A 163 -19.82 22.39 1.12
C PRO A 163 -19.22 22.79 2.48
N THR A 164 -19.06 24.07 2.71
CA THR A 164 -18.47 24.66 3.93
C THR A 164 -16.94 24.60 4.08
N SER A 165 -16.18 23.83 3.29
CA SER A 165 -14.72 23.79 3.43
C SER A 165 -14.07 25.15 3.26
N LEU A 166 -14.39 25.86 2.17
CA LEU A 166 -13.92 27.23 1.95
C LEU A 166 -14.42 28.20 3.02
N TYR A 167 -15.68 28.07 3.43
CA TYR A 167 -16.23 28.90 4.50
C TYR A 167 -15.47 28.67 5.81
N ASN A 168 -15.29 27.44 6.25
CA ASN A 168 -14.62 27.11 7.51
C ASN A 168 -13.14 27.50 7.51
N ALA A 169 -12.44 27.31 6.37
CA ALA A 169 -11.02 27.59 6.28
C ALA A 169 -10.69 29.07 6.04
N MET A 170 -11.54 29.78 5.28
CA MET A 170 -11.22 31.13 4.79
C MET A 170 -12.12 32.24 5.39
N ILE A 171 -13.38 31.95 5.64
CA ILE A 171 -14.35 32.98 6.07
C ILE A 171 -14.60 32.93 7.57
N HIS A 172 -14.87 31.73 8.10
CA HIS A 172 -15.21 31.57 9.52
C HIS A 172 -14.16 32.19 10.50
N PRO A 173 -12.84 32.04 10.27
CA PRO A 173 -11.82 32.65 11.11
C PRO A 173 -11.86 34.19 11.09
N LEU A 174 -12.44 34.78 10.04
CA LEU A 174 -12.48 36.26 9.86
C LEU A 174 -13.74 36.90 10.42
N ILE A 175 -14.75 36.13 10.84
CA ILE A 175 -16.03 36.68 11.31
C ILE A 175 -15.87 37.58 12.54
N SER A 176 -14.91 37.29 13.41
CA SER A 176 -14.62 38.10 14.59
C SER A 176 -13.94 39.44 14.28
N TYR A 177 -13.43 39.62 13.05
CA TYR A 177 -12.84 40.89 12.62
C TYR A 177 -13.92 41.75 11.98
N GLY A 178 -14.05 43.01 12.39
CA GLY A 178 -15.02 43.96 11.84
C GLY A 178 -14.74 44.31 10.36
N ILE A 179 -15.05 43.42 9.46
CA ILE A 179 -14.84 43.59 8.01
C ILE A 179 -15.87 44.56 7.47
N ARG A 180 -15.43 45.67 6.92
CA ARG A 180 -16.31 46.70 6.32
C ARG A 180 -16.64 46.45 4.86
N ARG A 181 -15.81 45.71 4.12
CA ARG A 181 -16.00 45.40 2.70
C ARG A 181 -15.31 44.06 2.36
N ALA A 182 -15.91 43.31 1.48
CA ALA A 182 -15.33 42.18 0.80
C ALA A 182 -15.40 42.35 -0.72
N ILE A 183 -14.32 42.03 -1.44
CA ILE A 183 -14.31 42.00 -2.91
C ILE A 183 -14.32 40.54 -3.29
N TRP A 184 -15.31 40.14 -4.07
CA TRP A 184 -15.40 38.80 -4.62
C TRP A 184 -14.76 38.76 -5.99
N TYR A 185 -13.83 37.84 -6.18
CA TYR A 185 -13.19 37.58 -7.45
C TYR A 185 -13.67 36.21 -7.96
N GLN A 186 -14.20 36.17 -9.17
CA GLN A 186 -14.54 34.95 -9.87
C GLN A 186 -13.73 34.84 -11.14
#